data_850db7d8cd47e6d55f3ba564d6657869
#
_entry.id   850db7d8cd47e6d55f3ba564d6657869
#
_cell.length_a   1.000
_cell.length_b   1.000
_cell.length_c   1.000
_cell.angle_alpha   90.00
_cell.angle_beta   90.00
_cell.angle_gamma   90.00
#
_symmetry.space_group_name_H-M   'P 1'
#
loop_
_entity.id
_entity.type
_entity.pdbx_description
1 polymer ?
#
loop_
_entity_poly.entity_id
_entity_poly.type
_entity_poly.pdbx_seq_one_letter_code
_entity_poly.pdbx_strand_id
1 'polypeptide(L)'
;GDSVMSSAEYTDRETGFNAPNEAWMFCVTYKDTDPCIKLNDADTSWGSQMSLEINPDKDVSACGYAANYGDAKLIDRHLYETIPATDCRKKCFVDFSTNDMEGTELVNKLKEYSDYPTWLEYSAEIAKWPGTGGLSLKFRTANGVEGHNNTAKGFLQSVPLMRVEEMKLIEAEAAGMQDEARGKQLLEAFAKARDPQFVYGKHVNDKYGNSSNSGFQNEIWWQRRVELWGEGFATLDIKRFGKSVIRSYAGTNHCEEFRWNTTGVPQWMTLMIVESEGAYNADCTQNPMVTTPTSDSPEYTW
;
A
#
# COMPACT_ATOMS: atom_id res chain seq x y z
N GLY A 1 -21.19 -6.49 3.08
CA GLY A 1 -20.82 -5.82 1.85
C GLY A 1 -21.18 -6.64 0.64
N ASP A 2 -21.89 -6.03 -0.30
CA ASP A 2 -22.42 -6.69 -1.49
C ASP A 2 -21.83 -6.13 -2.80
N SER A 3 -21.18 -4.97 -2.73
CA SER A 3 -20.66 -4.27 -3.89
C SER A 3 -19.25 -3.75 -3.69
N VAL A 4 -18.49 -3.67 -4.76
CA VAL A 4 -17.20 -2.97 -4.75
C VAL A 4 -17.43 -1.47 -4.62
N MET A 5 -16.51 -0.76 -3.98
CA MET A 5 -16.53 0.71 -3.98
C MET A 5 -16.55 1.23 -5.42
N SER A 6 -17.34 2.25 -5.68
CA SER A 6 -17.25 3.01 -6.92
C SER A 6 -15.91 3.74 -7.03
N SER A 7 -15.55 4.19 -8.22
CA SER A 7 -14.33 4.98 -8.41
C SER A 7 -14.32 6.28 -7.59
N ALA A 8 -15.48 6.88 -7.35
CA ALA A 8 -15.61 8.06 -6.52
C ALA A 8 -15.40 7.74 -5.04
N GLU A 9 -16.05 6.70 -4.53
CA GLU A 9 -15.88 6.25 -3.15
C GLU A 9 -14.45 5.79 -2.86
N TYR A 10 -13.81 5.12 -3.84
CA TYR A 10 -12.43 4.64 -3.68
C TYR A 10 -11.44 5.76 -3.36
N THR A 11 -11.66 6.94 -3.88
CA THR A 11 -10.80 8.12 -3.67
C THR A 11 -11.40 9.16 -2.72
N ASP A 12 -12.58 8.87 -2.16
CA ASP A 12 -13.25 9.76 -1.24
C ASP A 12 -12.53 9.84 0.10
N ARG A 13 -12.33 11.06 0.59
CA ARG A 13 -11.61 11.33 1.82
C ARG A 13 -12.38 10.89 3.06
N GLU A 14 -13.69 11.11 3.07
CA GLU A 14 -14.51 10.95 4.27
C GLU A 14 -15.01 9.51 4.44
N THR A 15 -15.29 8.83 3.34
CA THR A 15 -15.81 7.46 3.34
C THR A 15 -14.74 6.45 2.94
N GLY A 16 -14.38 6.35 1.71
CA GLY A 16 -13.32 5.53 1.11
C GLY A 16 -12.74 4.44 2.01
N PHE A 17 -11.50 4.68 2.46
CA PHE A 17 -10.78 3.81 3.39
C PHE A 17 -10.77 4.31 4.84
N ASN A 18 -11.58 5.30 5.20
CA ASN A 18 -11.64 5.86 6.55
C ASN A 18 -12.81 5.37 7.37
N ALA A 19 -13.93 5.04 6.72
CA ALA A 19 -15.14 4.62 7.39
C ALA A 19 -15.75 3.37 6.74
N PRO A 20 -16.43 2.50 7.52
CA PRO A 20 -17.14 1.36 7.00
C PRO A 20 -18.15 1.76 5.92
N ASN A 21 -18.19 1.02 4.83
CA ASN A 21 -19.09 1.19 3.71
C ASN A 21 -19.55 -0.17 3.17
N GLU A 22 -20.36 -0.18 2.10
CA GLU A 22 -20.94 -1.41 1.55
C GLU A 22 -19.92 -2.41 1.00
N ALA A 23 -18.70 -1.97 0.70
CA ALA A 23 -17.63 -2.85 0.26
C ALA A 23 -16.91 -3.56 1.41
N TRP A 24 -17.05 -3.08 2.65
CA TRP A 24 -16.35 -3.64 3.79
C TRP A 24 -17.13 -4.81 4.40
N MET A 25 -16.59 -5.99 4.32
CA MET A 25 -17.20 -7.22 4.86
C MET A 25 -16.83 -7.42 6.33
N PHE A 26 -15.60 -7.07 6.70
CA PHE A 26 -15.09 -7.12 8.06
C PHE A 26 -14.09 -5.99 8.30
N CYS A 27 -14.21 -5.32 9.46
CA CYS A 27 -13.38 -4.16 9.79
C CYS A 27 -13.18 -3.99 11.28
N VAL A 28 -12.14 -3.26 11.64
CA VAL A 28 -11.97 -2.72 13.00
C VAL A 28 -12.37 -1.26 12.96
N THR A 29 -13.24 -0.87 13.88
CA THR A 29 -13.62 0.53 14.08
C THR A 29 -13.06 1.02 15.41
N TYR A 30 -12.50 2.23 15.41
CA TYR A 30 -11.99 2.88 16.61
C TYR A 30 -12.98 3.90 17.14
N LYS A 31 -12.97 4.08 18.46
CA LYS A 31 -13.70 5.11 19.20
C LYS A 31 -12.72 5.96 19.99
N ASP A 32 -13.09 7.22 20.24
CA ASP A 32 -12.31 8.15 21.07
C ASP A 32 -12.09 7.67 22.50
N THR A 33 -12.86 6.67 22.93
CA THR A 33 -12.76 6.02 24.24
C THR A 33 -11.76 4.86 24.28
N ASP A 34 -11.28 4.40 23.12
CA ASP A 34 -10.39 3.25 23.04
C ASP A 34 -9.02 3.57 23.68
N PRO A 35 -8.43 2.65 24.43
CA PRO A 35 -7.15 2.90 25.12
C PRO A 35 -6.01 3.30 24.17
N CYS A 36 -5.95 2.71 22.98
CA CYS A 36 -4.93 3.00 21.98
C CYS A 36 -4.98 4.43 21.40
N ILE A 37 -6.12 5.11 21.54
CA ILE A 37 -6.30 6.49 21.10
C ILE A 37 -6.00 7.49 22.23
N LYS A 38 -6.24 7.07 23.48
CA LYS A 38 -6.08 7.94 24.67
C LYS A 38 -4.66 8.04 25.18
N LEU A 39 -3.80 7.11 24.82
CA LEU A 39 -2.40 7.19 25.20
C LEU A 39 -1.79 8.39 24.46
N ASN A 40 -0.99 9.18 25.16
CA ASN A 40 -0.21 10.28 24.55
C ASN A 40 0.75 9.78 23.47
N ASP A 41 0.78 8.48 23.28
CA ASP A 41 1.54 7.78 22.27
C ASP A 41 0.60 7.46 21.10
N ALA A 42 0.58 8.38 20.14
CA ALA A 42 -0.18 8.25 18.89
C ALA A 42 0.26 7.06 18.03
N ASP A 43 1.35 6.39 18.38
CA ASP A 43 2.01 5.35 17.60
C ASP A 43 1.23 4.03 17.55
N THR A 44 0.23 3.86 18.41
CA THR A 44 -0.46 2.58 18.61
C THR A 44 -1.65 2.35 17.68
N SER A 45 -2.10 3.37 16.96
CA SER A 45 -3.27 3.25 16.08
C SER A 45 -2.87 3.02 14.61
N TRP A 46 -3.77 2.42 13.85
CA TRP A 46 -3.62 2.28 12.40
C TRP A 46 -3.50 3.66 11.71
N GLY A 47 -4.34 4.62 12.10
CA GLY A 47 -4.30 5.97 11.55
C GLY A 47 -2.95 6.63 11.74
N SER A 48 -2.33 6.48 12.91
CA SER A 48 -0.97 6.96 13.20
C SER A 48 0.08 6.36 12.26
N GLN A 49 -0.06 5.10 11.90
CA GLN A 49 0.88 4.38 11.03
C GLN A 49 0.72 4.73 9.54
N MET A 50 -0.42 5.24 9.13
CA MET A 50 -0.76 5.36 7.71
C MET A 50 -1.03 6.78 7.24
N SER A 51 -1.49 7.68 8.13
CA SER A 51 -1.86 9.05 7.76
C SER A 51 -0.64 9.94 7.57
N LEU A 52 -0.62 10.68 6.48
CA LEU A 52 0.49 11.56 6.09
C LEU A 52 0.12 13.04 6.01
N GLU A 53 -1.14 13.41 6.12
CA GLU A 53 -1.58 14.80 6.10
C GLU A 53 -1.52 15.36 7.53
N ILE A 54 -0.50 16.17 7.83
CA ILE A 54 -0.23 16.69 9.17
C ILE A 54 -0.26 18.20 9.19
N ASN A 55 -0.97 18.75 10.18
CA ASN A 55 -0.97 20.19 10.41
C ASN A 55 0.34 20.64 11.10
N PRO A 56 1.21 21.41 10.42
CA PRO A 56 2.49 21.86 10.98
C PRO A 56 2.34 22.84 12.13
N ASP A 57 1.17 23.48 12.28
CA ASP A 57 0.89 24.42 13.37
C ASP A 57 0.61 23.73 14.70
N LYS A 58 0.57 22.41 14.70
CA LYS A 58 0.34 21.58 15.89
C LYS A 58 1.63 20.93 16.37
N ASP A 59 1.57 20.39 17.57
CA ASP A 59 2.70 19.68 18.15
C ASP A 59 3.09 18.49 17.23
N VAL A 60 4.27 18.57 16.66
CA VAL A 60 4.79 17.56 15.71
C VAL A 60 4.90 16.18 16.38
N SER A 61 5.15 16.14 17.71
CA SER A 61 5.20 14.89 18.46
C SER A 61 3.86 14.15 18.51
N ALA A 62 2.77 14.86 18.21
CA ALA A 62 1.42 14.31 18.14
C ALA A 62 0.98 13.95 16.71
N CYS A 63 1.87 14.06 15.72
CA CYS A 63 1.54 13.91 14.31
C CYS A 63 1.45 12.46 13.80
N GLY A 64 1.56 11.48 14.66
CA GLY A 64 1.53 10.08 14.27
C GLY A 64 2.90 9.53 13.86
N TYR A 65 2.98 8.22 13.86
CA TYR A 65 4.24 7.51 13.65
C TYR A 65 4.78 7.69 12.23
N ALA A 66 3.93 7.55 11.22
CA ALA A 66 4.34 7.59 9.81
C ALA A 66 5.10 8.87 9.46
N ALA A 67 4.63 10.01 9.98
CA ALA A 67 5.24 11.29 9.66
C ALA A 67 6.37 11.67 10.63
N ASN A 68 6.17 11.43 11.93
CA ASN A 68 7.11 11.90 12.95
C ASN A 68 8.45 11.12 12.93
N TYR A 69 8.42 9.84 12.57
CA TYR A 69 9.61 8.98 12.54
C TYR A 69 10.12 8.65 11.13
N GLY A 70 9.57 9.31 10.09
CA GLY A 70 10.02 9.08 8.72
C GLY A 70 9.63 7.72 8.15
N ASP A 71 8.56 7.12 8.66
CA ASP A 71 8.06 5.80 8.23
C ASP A 71 6.89 5.92 7.25
N ALA A 72 6.87 6.98 6.46
CA ALA A 72 5.85 7.20 5.45
C ALA A 72 5.78 6.03 4.45
N LYS A 73 4.56 5.60 4.15
CA LYS A 73 4.33 4.50 3.21
C LYS A 73 4.19 5.05 1.79
N LEU A 74 5.20 4.78 0.98
CA LEU A 74 5.21 5.16 -0.43
C LEU A 74 4.95 3.94 -1.31
N ILE A 75 4.27 4.17 -2.43
CA ILE A 75 4.18 3.16 -3.47
C ILE A 75 5.54 3.02 -4.17
N ASP A 76 5.92 1.80 -4.51
CA ASP A 76 7.05 1.55 -5.40
C ASP A 76 6.85 2.27 -6.73
N ARG A 77 7.87 3.03 -7.18
CA ARG A 77 7.76 3.87 -8.37
C ARG A 77 7.44 3.08 -9.63
N HIS A 78 8.07 1.92 -9.81
CA HIS A 78 7.78 1.09 -10.98
C HIS A 78 6.31 0.62 -10.98
N LEU A 79 5.79 0.17 -9.81
CA LEU A 79 4.38 -0.20 -9.70
C LEU A 79 3.47 0.99 -10.06
N TYR A 80 3.74 2.17 -9.52
CA TYR A 80 2.97 3.38 -9.81
C TYR A 80 2.95 3.71 -11.31
N GLU A 81 4.10 3.62 -11.97
CA GLU A 81 4.24 3.91 -13.42
C GLU A 81 3.45 2.93 -14.29
N THR A 82 3.22 1.70 -13.81
CA THR A 82 2.38 0.71 -14.51
C THR A 82 0.87 0.99 -14.40
N ILE A 83 0.43 1.83 -13.47
CA ILE A 83 -0.99 2.17 -13.28
C ILE A 83 -1.38 3.21 -14.35
N PRO A 84 -2.37 2.92 -15.22
CA PRO A 84 -2.84 3.87 -16.22
C PRO A 84 -3.40 5.16 -15.59
N ALA A 85 -3.29 6.29 -16.28
CA ALA A 85 -3.87 7.55 -15.82
C ALA A 85 -5.42 7.53 -15.72
N THR A 86 -6.06 6.61 -16.45
CA THR A 86 -7.51 6.39 -16.43
C THR A 86 -7.99 5.51 -15.27
N ASP A 87 -7.06 4.85 -14.57
CA ASP A 87 -7.33 4.03 -13.39
C ASP A 87 -7.50 4.93 -12.15
N CYS A 88 -8.65 4.85 -11.50
CA CYS A 88 -8.94 5.68 -10.33
C CYS A 88 -7.97 5.46 -9.16
N ARG A 89 -7.40 4.26 -9.05
CA ARG A 89 -6.46 3.89 -7.97
C ARG A 89 -5.15 4.69 -8.04
N LYS A 90 -4.77 5.18 -9.22
CA LYS A 90 -3.59 6.04 -9.38
C LYS A 90 -3.68 7.32 -8.56
N LYS A 91 -4.90 7.84 -8.38
CA LYS A 91 -5.17 9.06 -7.59
C LYS A 91 -4.96 8.88 -6.08
N CYS A 92 -4.83 7.64 -5.61
CA CYS A 92 -4.48 7.35 -4.21
C CYS A 92 -3.01 7.61 -3.89
N PHE A 93 -2.21 8.02 -4.87
CA PHE A 93 -0.78 8.27 -4.70
C PHE A 93 -0.41 9.59 -5.36
N VAL A 94 0.47 10.35 -4.71
CA VAL A 94 1.01 11.58 -5.29
C VAL A 94 1.94 11.24 -6.46
N ASP A 95 1.80 11.95 -7.57
CA ASP A 95 2.62 11.73 -8.78
C ASP A 95 4.09 12.06 -8.54
N PHE A 96 4.98 11.22 -9.07
CA PHE A 96 6.43 11.39 -8.93
C PHE A 96 6.98 12.63 -9.65
N SER A 97 6.24 13.23 -10.58
CA SER A 97 6.63 14.51 -11.18
C SER A 97 6.68 15.66 -10.17
N THR A 98 6.01 15.51 -9.02
CA THR A 98 6.08 16.50 -7.93
C THR A 98 7.46 16.60 -7.29
N ASN A 99 8.33 15.59 -7.46
CA ASN A 99 9.69 15.63 -6.92
C ASN A 99 10.57 16.67 -7.61
N ASP A 100 10.21 17.11 -8.81
CA ASP A 100 10.92 18.10 -9.58
C ASP A 100 10.32 19.52 -9.41
N MET A 101 9.30 19.66 -8.55
CA MET A 101 8.58 20.91 -8.29
C MET A 101 8.94 21.49 -6.93
N GLU A 102 8.89 22.82 -6.81
CA GLU A 102 9.17 23.53 -5.57
C GLU A 102 8.19 24.70 -5.33
N GLY A 103 8.05 25.10 -4.07
CA GLY A 103 7.31 26.29 -3.65
C GLY A 103 5.86 26.31 -4.17
N THR A 104 5.47 27.42 -4.79
CA THR A 104 4.07 27.63 -5.24
C THR A 104 3.64 26.63 -6.31
N GLU A 105 4.54 26.17 -7.18
CA GLU A 105 4.23 25.18 -8.21
C GLU A 105 3.87 23.85 -7.57
N LEU A 106 4.70 23.36 -6.65
CA LEU A 106 4.45 22.15 -5.88
C LEU A 106 3.12 22.22 -5.12
N VAL A 107 2.92 23.30 -4.34
CA VAL A 107 1.66 23.48 -3.57
C VAL A 107 0.44 23.48 -4.49
N ASN A 108 0.52 24.13 -5.65
CA ASN A 108 -0.60 24.13 -6.61
C ASN A 108 -0.86 22.74 -7.19
N LYS A 109 0.18 21.95 -7.45
CA LYS A 109 0.02 20.57 -7.92
C LYS A 109 -0.57 19.68 -6.84
N LEU A 110 -0.13 19.83 -5.59
CA LEU A 110 -0.64 19.05 -4.46
C LEU A 110 -2.12 19.30 -4.15
N LYS A 111 -2.70 20.43 -4.60
CA LYS A 111 -4.16 20.67 -4.51
C LYS A 111 -5.02 19.64 -5.28
N GLU A 112 -4.44 18.97 -6.28
CA GLU A 112 -5.14 17.91 -7.00
C GLU A 112 -5.35 16.66 -6.14
N TYR A 113 -4.56 16.53 -5.07
CA TYR A 113 -4.52 15.35 -4.20
C TYR A 113 -5.07 15.62 -2.80
N SER A 114 -4.97 16.84 -2.31
CA SER A 114 -5.31 17.19 -0.93
C SER A 114 -5.86 18.61 -0.81
N ASP A 115 -6.85 18.78 0.07
CA ASP A 115 -7.32 20.10 0.52
C ASP A 115 -6.30 20.78 1.44
N TYR A 116 -5.29 20.03 1.88
CA TYR A 116 -4.20 20.48 2.76
C TYR A 116 -2.83 20.29 2.10
N PRO A 117 -2.57 20.93 0.96
CA PRO A 117 -1.37 20.70 0.17
C PRO A 117 -0.07 21.04 0.92
N THR A 118 -0.09 22.06 1.76
CA THR A 118 1.07 22.46 2.58
C THR A 118 1.35 21.46 3.71
N TRP A 119 0.35 20.76 4.21
CA TRP A 119 0.55 19.74 5.23
C TRP A 119 1.16 18.48 4.61
N LEU A 120 0.77 18.15 3.39
CA LEU A 120 1.34 17.02 2.66
C LEU A 120 2.82 17.29 2.29
N GLU A 121 3.15 18.50 1.86
CA GLU A 121 4.52 18.97 1.64
C GLU A 121 5.35 18.86 2.93
N TYR A 122 4.83 19.39 4.02
CA TYR A 122 5.49 19.36 5.33
C TYR A 122 5.73 17.92 5.84
N SER A 123 4.79 17.02 5.64
CA SER A 123 4.95 15.60 6.01
C SER A 123 6.10 14.94 5.26
N ALA A 124 6.27 15.25 3.98
CA ALA A 124 7.39 14.75 3.18
C ALA A 124 8.73 15.32 3.68
N GLU A 125 8.76 16.58 4.11
CA GLU A 125 9.96 17.23 4.66
C GLU A 125 10.38 16.60 5.99
N ILE A 126 9.43 16.42 6.94
CA ILE A 126 9.70 15.79 8.23
C ILE A 126 10.20 14.36 8.05
N ALA A 127 9.54 13.60 7.18
CA ALA A 127 9.91 12.23 6.88
C ALA A 127 11.26 12.11 6.16
N LYS A 128 11.88 13.22 5.78
CA LYS A 128 13.18 13.29 5.06
C LYS A 128 13.17 12.49 3.77
N TRP A 129 12.03 12.44 3.09
CA TRP A 129 11.92 11.79 1.79
C TRP A 129 12.42 12.71 0.68
N PRO A 130 12.94 12.14 -0.42
CA PRO A 130 13.48 12.93 -1.54
C PRO A 130 12.37 13.62 -2.37
N GLY A 131 11.21 13.88 -1.80
CA GLY A 131 10.09 14.56 -2.45
C GLY A 131 8.73 14.00 -2.04
N THR A 132 7.67 14.54 -2.60
CA THR A 132 6.28 14.15 -2.31
C THR A 132 5.75 13.01 -3.17
N GLY A 133 6.46 12.66 -4.23
CA GLY A 133 6.04 11.60 -5.16
C GLY A 133 5.96 10.23 -4.52
N GLY A 134 4.86 9.52 -4.79
CA GLY A 134 4.59 8.20 -4.26
C GLY A 134 3.94 8.17 -2.88
N LEU A 135 3.78 9.31 -2.20
CA LEU A 135 3.05 9.37 -0.92
C LEU A 135 1.64 8.81 -1.08
N SER A 136 1.26 7.92 -0.16
CA SER A 136 -0.06 7.29 -0.18
C SER A 136 -1.10 8.18 0.47
N LEU A 137 -2.20 8.37 -0.24
CA LEU A 137 -3.41 9.04 0.23
C LEU A 137 -4.60 8.07 0.29
N LYS A 138 -4.33 6.77 0.21
CA LYS A 138 -5.35 5.74 0.35
C LYS A 138 -5.94 5.74 1.76
N PHE A 139 -5.11 5.88 2.77
CA PHE A 139 -5.51 5.94 4.17
C PHE A 139 -5.25 7.35 4.69
N ARG A 140 -6.32 8.11 4.92
CA ARG A 140 -6.25 9.53 5.26
C ARG A 140 -6.64 9.77 6.71
N THR A 141 -6.28 10.94 7.21
CA THR A 141 -6.71 11.40 8.54
C THR A 141 -8.24 11.49 8.59
N ALA A 142 -8.85 10.83 9.57
CA ALA A 142 -10.29 10.84 9.76
C ALA A 142 -10.78 12.19 10.33
N ASN A 143 -12.09 12.46 10.22
CA ASN A 143 -12.76 13.65 10.77
C ASN A 143 -12.29 15.00 10.20
N GLY A 144 -11.81 15.04 8.97
CA GLY A 144 -11.48 16.25 8.22
C GLY A 144 -10.62 17.25 9.02
N VAL A 145 -10.99 18.53 9.02
CA VAL A 145 -10.24 19.60 9.71
C VAL A 145 -10.08 19.34 11.21
N GLU A 146 -11.10 18.82 11.86
CA GLU A 146 -11.03 18.53 13.29
C GLU A 146 -9.98 17.44 13.59
N GLY A 147 -9.94 16.39 12.76
CA GLY A 147 -8.95 15.32 12.89
C GLY A 147 -7.51 15.79 12.64
N HIS A 148 -7.31 16.67 11.68
CA HIS A 148 -6.00 17.29 11.43
C HIS A 148 -5.51 18.18 12.58
N ASN A 149 -6.44 18.76 13.33
CA ASN A 149 -6.13 19.60 14.49
C ASN A 149 -6.09 18.84 15.81
N ASN A 150 -6.59 17.62 15.85
CA ASN A 150 -6.70 16.79 17.04
C ASN A 150 -6.44 15.32 16.68
N THR A 151 -5.23 14.87 16.96
CA THR A 151 -4.78 13.51 16.64
C THR A 151 -5.63 12.41 17.26
N ALA A 152 -6.19 12.66 18.47
CA ALA A 152 -7.13 11.71 19.10
C ALA A 152 -8.40 11.48 18.29
N LYS A 153 -8.76 12.41 17.39
CA LYS A 153 -9.86 12.26 16.43
C LYS A 153 -9.38 11.87 15.04
N GLY A 154 -8.25 12.40 14.60
CA GLY A 154 -7.67 12.12 13.29
C GLY A 154 -7.23 10.66 13.12
N PHE A 155 -6.86 10.00 14.19
CA PHE A 155 -6.44 8.61 14.17
C PHE A 155 -7.58 7.60 14.45
N LEU A 156 -8.83 8.06 14.51
CA LEU A 156 -10.02 7.20 14.56
C LEU A 156 -10.35 6.53 13.20
N GLN A 157 -9.37 6.44 12.33
CA GLN A 157 -9.49 5.77 11.06
C GLN A 157 -9.81 4.29 11.24
N SER A 158 -10.91 3.84 10.68
CA SER A 158 -11.30 2.44 10.66
C SER A 158 -10.41 1.63 9.71
N VAL A 159 -10.27 0.33 9.97
CA VAL A 159 -9.39 -0.56 9.19
C VAL A 159 -10.21 -1.64 8.50
N PRO A 160 -10.28 -1.67 7.17
CA PRO A 160 -10.85 -2.80 6.46
C PRO A 160 -9.93 -4.02 6.59
N LEU A 161 -10.45 -5.13 7.10
CA LEU A 161 -9.75 -6.41 7.17
C LEU A 161 -10.18 -7.36 6.06
N MET A 162 -11.41 -7.22 5.56
CA MET A 162 -11.93 -7.95 4.41
C MET A 162 -12.83 -7.04 3.59
N ARG A 163 -12.63 -7.03 2.29
CA ARG A 163 -13.41 -6.22 1.34
C ARG A 163 -13.95 -7.08 0.20
N VAL A 164 -15.07 -6.65 -0.38
CA VAL A 164 -15.70 -7.28 -1.56
C VAL A 164 -14.71 -7.36 -2.73
N GLU A 165 -13.87 -6.35 -2.90
CA GLU A 165 -12.84 -6.32 -3.94
C GLU A 165 -11.86 -7.49 -3.85
N GLU A 166 -11.42 -7.83 -2.64
CA GLU A 166 -10.57 -9.00 -2.44
C GLU A 166 -11.31 -10.28 -2.85
N MET A 167 -12.57 -10.42 -2.43
CA MET A 167 -13.38 -11.59 -2.79
C MET A 167 -13.60 -11.68 -4.30
N LYS A 168 -13.81 -10.57 -5.00
CA LYS A 168 -13.94 -10.54 -6.46
C LYS A 168 -12.66 -10.96 -7.17
N LEU A 169 -11.50 -10.56 -6.67
CA LEU A 169 -10.21 -11.00 -7.20
C LEU A 169 -9.93 -12.48 -6.91
N ILE A 170 -10.32 -12.99 -5.74
CA ILE A 170 -10.26 -14.42 -5.41
C ILE A 170 -11.21 -15.21 -6.32
N GLU A 171 -12.44 -14.74 -6.53
CA GLU A 171 -13.40 -15.38 -7.43
C GLU A 171 -12.86 -15.49 -8.86
N ALA A 172 -12.30 -14.38 -9.39
CA ALA A 172 -11.72 -14.36 -10.72
C ALA A 172 -10.53 -15.33 -10.85
N GLU A 173 -9.64 -15.33 -9.86
CA GLU A 173 -8.49 -16.24 -9.84
C GLU A 173 -8.91 -17.70 -9.78
N ALA A 174 -9.79 -18.06 -8.84
CA ALA A 174 -10.26 -19.43 -8.67
C ALA A 174 -11.02 -19.94 -9.89
N ALA A 175 -11.87 -19.11 -10.50
CA ALA A 175 -12.55 -19.44 -11.75
C ALA A 175 -11.56 -19.65 -12.89
N GLY A 176 -10.54 -18.79 -13.00
CA GLY A 176 -9.53 -18.89 -14.06
C GLY A 176 -8.60 -20.09 -13.93
N MET A 177 -8.41 -20.62 -12.74
CA MET A 177 -7.69 -21.89 -12.53
C MET A 177 -8.45 -23.10 -13.05
N GLN A 178 -9.77 -22.99 -13.22
CA GLN A 178 -10.63 -24.06 -13.76
C GLN A 178 -10.97 -23.80 -15.24
N ASP A 179 -11.30 -22.55 -15.56
CA ASP A 179 -11.63 -22.05 -16.90
C ASP A 179 -11.06 -20.64 -17.06
N GLU A 180 -9.93 -20.53 -17.75
CA GLU A 180 -9.23 -19.26 -17.92
C GLU A 180 -10.10 -18.18 -18.61
N ALA A 181 -10.97 -18.60 -19.56
CA ALA A 181 -11.85 -17.66 -20.24
C ALA A 181 -12.85 -17.02 -19.28
N ARG A 182 -13.43 -17.81 -18.37
CA ARG A 182 -14.32 -17.33 -17.33
C ARG A 182 -13.58 -16.42 -16.34
N GLY A 183 -12.39 -16.82 -15.90
CA GLY A 183 -11.55 -16.01 -15.01
C GLY A 183 -11.24 -14.65 -15.62
N LYS A 184 -10.88 -14.59 -16.89
CA LYS A 184 -10.66 -13.35 -17.63
C LYS A 184 -11.89 -12.46 -17.67
N GLN A 185 -13.08 -13.00 -17.92
CA GLN A 185 -14.32 -12.23 -17.90
C GLN A 185 -14.59 -11.58 -16.54
N LEU A 186 -14.41 -12.33 -15.45
CA LEU A 186 -14.58 -11.81 -14.09
C LEU A 186 -13.54 -10.74 -13.76
N LEU A 187 -12.29 -10.97 -14.13
CA LEU A 187 -11.20 -10.01 -13.93
C LEU A 187 -11.44 -8.72 -14.72
N GLU A 188 -11.83 -8.81 -15.99
CA GLU A 188 -12.14 -7.65 -16.81
C GLU A 188 -13.32 -6.85 -16.27
N ALA A 189 -14.36 -7.52 -15.77
CA ALA A 189 -15.51 -6.84 -15.14
C ALA A 189 -15.07 -6.05 -13.91
N PHE A 190 -14.23 -6.64 -13.05
CA PHE A 190 -13.65 -5.95 -11.91
C PHE A 190 -12.74 -4.78 -12.33
N ALA A 191 -11.79 -5.03 -13.24
CA ALA A 191 -10.79 -4.05 -13.65
C ALA A 191 -11.43 -2.83 -14.33
N LYS A 192 -12.48 -3.01 -15.12
CA LYS A 192 -13.23 -1.93 -15.77
C LYS A 192 -13.98 -1.03 -14.78
N ALA A 193 -14.30 -1.51 -13.59
CA ALA A 193 -14.83 -0.68 -12.51
C ALA A 193 -13.76 0.28 -11.92
N ARG A 194 -12.48 0.02 -12.15
CA ARG A 194 -11.34 0.85 -11.72
C ARG A 194 -10.78 1.69 -12.85
N ASP A 195 -10.62 1.10 -14.02
CA ASP A 195 -10.15 1.72 -15.25
C ASP A 195 -11.13 1.44 -16.40
N PRO A 196 -11.98 2.41 -16.78
CA PRO A 196 -12.92 2.23 -17.89
C PRO A 196 -12.25 1.87 -19.23
N GLN A 197 -10.94 2.12 -19.35
CA GLN A 197 -10.13 1.81 -20.56
C GLN A 197 -9.29 0.54 -20.38
N PHE A 198 -9.56 -0.25 -19.34
CA PHE A 198 -8.81 -1.48 -19.09
C PHE A 198 -8.85 -2.43 -20.29
N VAL A 199 -7.66 -2.92 -20.64
CA VAL A 199 -7.46 -3.97 -21.66
C VAL A 199 -6.61 -5.08 -21.06
N TYR A 200 -7.16 -6.28 -21.01
CA TYR A 200 -6.43 -7.47 -20.54
C TYR A 200 -5.16 -7.71 -21.38
N GLY A 201 -4.12 -8.15 -20.72
CA GLY A 201 -2.89 -8.62 -21.36
C GLY A 201 -1.67 -7.70 -21.21
N LYS A 202 -1.83 -6.55 -20.54
CA LYS A 202 -0.71 -5.64 -20.31
C LYS A 202 0.30 -6.15 -19.29
N HIS A 203 -0.13 -7.00 -18.35
CA HIS A 203 0.68 -7.50 -17.23
C HIS A 203 0.90 -9.01 -17.27
N VAL A 204 0.55 -9.67 -18.39
CA VAL A 204 0.72 -11.12 -18.56
C VAL A 204 2.18 -11.56 -18.62
N ASN A 205 3.08 -10.68 -19.05
CA ASN A 205 4.53 -10.94 -19.12
C ASN A 205 5.21 -10.33 -17.89
N ASP A 206 4.95 -10.89 -16.76
CA ASP A 206 5.57 -10.48 -15.52
C ASP A 206 7.06 -10.82 -15.49
N LYS A 207 7.88 -9.85 -15.10
CA LYS A 207 9.33 -9.96 -15.01
C LYS A 207 9.86 -10.14 -13.59
N TYR A 208 9.00 -10.43 -12.62
CA TYR A 208 9.39 -10.64 -11.22
C TYR A 208 9.87 -12.06 -10.92
N GLY A 209 10.44 -12.74 -11.88
CA GLY A 209 11.30 -13.89 -11.68
C GLY A 209 10.65 -15.24 -11.59
N ASN A 210 9.32 -15.39 -11.64
CA ASN A 210 8.68 -16.70 -11.66
C ASN A 210 8.03 -17.02 -13.01
N SER A 211 8.70 -17.88 -13.78
CA SER A 211 8.23 -18.35 -15.09
C SER A 211 7.12 -19.40 -15.03
N SER A 212 6.80 -19.95 -13.85
CA SER A 212 5.78 -20.98 -13.70
C SER A 212 4.34 -20.43 -13.68
N ASN A 213 4.18 -19.13 -13.44
CA ASN A 213 2.88 -18.50 -13.47
C ASN A 213 2.37 -18.31 -14.90
N SER A 214 1.07 -18.56 -15.10
CA SER A 214 0.41 -18.22 -16.36
C SER A 214 0.30 -16.70 -16.54
N GLY A 215 0.08 -16.25 -17.79
CA GLY A 215 -0.19 -14.84 -18.05
C GLY A 215 -1.42 -14.32 -17.27
N PHE A 216 -2.42 -15.16 -17.09
CA PHE A 216 -3.59 -14.83 -16.28
C PHE A 216 -3.24 -14.62 -14.81
N GLN A 217 -2.43 -15.50 -14.22
CA GLN A 217 -1.98 -15.36 -12.84
C GLN A 217 -1.14 -14.09 -12.64
N ASN A 218 -0.33 -13.71 -13.62
CA ASN A 218 0.44 -12.48 -13.58
C ASN A 218 -0.46 -11.23 -13.61
N GLU A 219 -1.51 -11.24 -14.43
CA GLU A 219 -2.50 -10.16 -14.49
C GLU A 219 -3.28 -10.04 -13.15
N ILE A 220 -3.71 -11.17 -12.58
CA ILE A 220 -4.33 -11.22 -11.23
C ILE A 220 -3.39 -10.62 -10.18
N TRP A 221 -2.12 -11.00 -10.19
CA TRP A 221 -1.15 -10.50 -9.22
C TRP A 221 -0.96 -8.99 -9.32
N TRP A 222 -0.88 -8.45 -10.54
CA TRP A 222 -0.80 -7.00 -10.74
C TRP A 222 -2.05 -6.30 -10.18
N GLN A 223 -3.24 -6.79 -10.50
CA GLN A 223 -4.48 -6.22 -9.99
C GLN A 223 -4.52 -6.24 -8.45
N ARG A 224 -4.10 -7.32 -7.82
CA ARG A 224 -4.04 -7.44 -6.36
C ARG A 224 -3.02 -6.47 -5.75
N ARG A 225 -1.85 -6.31 -6.35
CA ARG A 225 -0.82 -5.37 -5.87
C ARG A 225 -1.33 -3.93 -5.85
N VAL A 226 -2.09 -3.52 -6.84
CA VAL A 226 -2.63 -2.17 -6.94
C VAL A 226 -3.85 -2.00 -6.04
N GLU A 227 -4.81 -2.93 -6.12
CA GLU A 227 -6.06 -2.85 -5.36
C GLU A 227 -5.86 -2.96 -3.85
N LEU A 228 -5.05 -3.92 -3.43
CA LEU A 228 -4.85 -4.26 -2.02
C LEU A 228 -3.56 -3.65 -1.45
N TRP A 229 -3.03 -2.62 -2.10
CA TRP A 229 -1.85 -1.91 -1.62
C TRP A 229 -2.07 -1.39 -0.18
N GLY A 230 -1.10 -1.65 0.70
CA GLY A 230 -1.15 -1.22 2.09
C GLY A 230 -2.07 -2.05 3.02
N GLU A 231 -2.76 -3.08 2.50
CA GLU A 231 -3.71 -3.90 3.26
C GLU A 231 -3.12 -5.24 3.77
N GLY A 232 -1.80 -5.42 3.69
CA GLY A 232 -1.11 -6.57 4.29
C GLY A 232 -0.97 -7.81 3.39
N PHE A 233 -1.53 -7.81 2.17
CA PHE A 233 -1.56 -9.00 1.31
C PHE A 233 -0.28 -9.24 0.51
N ALA A 234 0.58 -8.23 0.32
CA ALA A 234 1.72 -8.31 -0.58
C ALA A 234 2.67 -9.47 -0.26
N THR A 235 3.00 -9.68 1.02
CA THR A 235 3.89 -10.76 1.46
C THR A 235 3.31 -12.14 1.15
N LEU A 236 2.01 -12.32 1.37
CA LEU A 236 1.31 -13.57 1.09
C LEU A 236 1.29 -13.85 -0.41
N ASP A 237 0.98 -12.84 -1.22
CA ASP A 237 0.93 -12.96 -2.67
C ASP A 237 2.33 -13.22 -3.27
N ILE A 238 3.40 -12.56 -2.78
CA ILE A 238 4.77 -12.84 -3.19
C ILE A 238 5.13 -14.31 -2.92
N LYS A 239 4.79 -14.83 -1.74
CA LYS A 239 5.06 -16.23 -1.37
C LYS A 239 4.31 -17.22 -2.26
N ARG A 240 2.99 -17.04 -2.43
CA ARG A 240 2.17 -18.00 -3.16
C ARG A 240 2.41 -17.98 -4.68
N PHE A 241 2.77 -16.83 -5.24
CA PHE A 241 3.14 -16.71 -6.65
C PHE A 241 4.65 -16.91 -6.92
N GLY A 242 5.46 -17.08 -5.89
CA GLY A 242 6.89 -17.30 -6.04
C GLY A 242 7.67 -16.10 -6.59
N LYS A 243 7.25 -14.88 -6.28
CA LYS A 243 7.81 -13.66 -6.88
C LYS A 243 9.07 -13.18 -6.20
N SER A 244 9.92 -12.54 -6.97
CA SER A 244 11.08 -11.79 -6.46
C SER A 244 10.64 -10.44 -5.88
N VAL A 245 11.46 -9.88 -4.98
CA VAL A 245 11.38 -8.49 -4.56
C VAL A 245 12.47 -7.72 -5.28
N ILE A 246 12.08 -6.72 -6.05
CA ILE A 246 12.98 -5.89 -6.87
C ILE A 246 12.92 -4.46 -6.33
N ARG A 247 14.04 -3.97 -5.79
CA ARG A 247 14.18 -2.62 -5.23
C ARG A 247 15.31 -1.82 -5.87
N SER A 248 16.29 -2.51 -6.51
CA SER A 248 17.38 -1.89 -7.25
C SER A 248 17.04 -1.89 -8.73
N TYR A 249 16.68 -0.72 -9.28
CA TYR A 249 16.42 -0.48 -10.70
C TYR A 249 16.59 1.02 -11.00
N ALA A 250 16.76 1.40 -12.27
CA ALA A 250 16.95 2.79 -12.66
C ALA A 250 15.72 3.64 -12.26
N GLY A 251 15.93 4.72 -11.53
CA GLY A 251 14.87 5.63 -11.08
C GLY A 251 14.05 5.14 -9.88
N THR A 252 14.51 4.11 -9.17
CA THR A 252 13.86 3.61 -7.95
C THR A 252 13.72 4.69 -6.88
N ASN A 253 12.62 4.65 -6.14
CA ASN A 253 12.38 5.50 -4.95
C ASN A 253 12.72 4.80 -3.62
N HIS A 254 13.30 3.60 -3.66
CA HIS A 254 13.81 2.96 -2.45
C HIS A 254 15.08 3.65 -1.94
N CYS A 255 15.24 3.74 -0.61
CA CYS A 255 16.45 4.23 0.01
C CYS A 255 17.67 3.37 -0.39
N GLU A 256 18.85 3.96 -0.45
CA GLU A 256 20.05 3.32 -0.95
C GLU A 256 20.37 2.02 -0.19
N GLU A 257 20.25 2.03 1.13
CA GLU A 257 20.51 0.89 2.01
C GLU A 257 19.58 -0.31 1.74
N PHE A 258 18.46 -0.09 1.07
CA PHE A 258 17.45 -1.10 0.78
C PHE A 258 17.32 -1.44 -0.70
N ARG A 259 18.23 -0.95 -1.54
CA ARG A 259 18.26 -1.23 -3.00
C ARG A 259 18.92 -2.57 -3.30
N TRP A 260 18.19 -3.62 -3.04
CA TRP A 260 18.60 -4.99 -3.32
C TRP A 260 17.49 -5.74 -4.04
N ASN A 261 17.88 -6.80 -4.76
CA ASN A 261 16.99 -7.66 -5.53
C ASN A 261 17.12 -9.11 -5.07
N THR A 262 16.03 -9.85 -5.12
CA THR A 262 16.06 -11.30 -4.86
C THR A 262 15.79 -12.08 -6.13
N THR A 263 16.26 -13.33 -6.13
CA THR A 263 15.90 -14.32 -7.14
C THR A 263 14.85 -15.24 -6.52
N GLY A 264 13.60 -15.06 -6.89
CA GLY A 264 12.46 -15.74 -6.28
C GLY A 264 12.06 -15.18 -4.91
N VAL A 265 11.27 -15.94 -4.17
CA VAL A 265 10.74 -15.54 -2.87
C VAL A 265 11.87 -15.25 -1.88
N PRO A 266 11.87 -14.07 -1.24
CA PRO A 266 12.85 -13.76 -0.22
C PRO A 266 12.80 -14.76 0.94
N GLN A 267 13.95 -15.27 1.37
CA GLN A 267 14.01 -16.25 2.45
C GLN A 267 13.47 -15.72 3.78
N TRP A 268 13.65 -14.41 4.07
CA TRP A 268 13.14 -13.78 5.30
C TRP A 268 11.60 -13.71 5.38
N MET A 269 10.88 -14.03 4.32
CA MET A 269 9.42 -14.19 4.38
C MET A 269 9.00 -15.48 5.08
N THR A 270 9.95 -16.36 5.42
CA THR A 270 9.74 -17.48 6.35
C THR A 270 10.21 -17.02 7.72
N LEU A 271 9.28 -16.84 8.64
CA LEU A 271 9.61 -16.34 9.98
C LEU A 271 10.45 -17.36 10.74
N MET A 272 11.42 -16.85 11.49
CA MET A 272 12.21 -17.66 12.43
C MET A 272 11.32 -18.11 13.58
N ILE A 273 11.52 -19.32 14.05
CA ILE A 273 10.91 -19.81 15.29
C ILE A 273 11.56 -19.06 16.44
N VAL A 274 10.76 -18.60 17.42
CA VAL A 274 11.28 -17.85 18.55
C VAL A 274 12.32 -18.68 19.32
N GLU A 275 13.40 -18.05 19.78
CA GLU A 275 14.51 -18.72 20.47
C GLU A 275 14.06 -19.50 21.70
N SER A 276 13.08 -18.97 22.43
CA SER A 276 12.52 -19.64 23.61
C SER A 276 11.90 -21.00 23.27
N GLU A 277 11.27 -21.17 22.11
CA GLU A 277 10.75 -22.48 21.70
C GLU A 277 11.88 -23.49 21.53
N GLY A 278 12.94 -23.12 20.82
CA GLY A 278 14.11 -24.00 20.63
C GLY A 278 14.84 -24.33 21.93
N ALA A 279 14.79 -23.45 22.94
CA ALA A 279 15.42 -23.67 24.24
C ALA A 279 14.68 -24.71 25.11
N TYR A 280 13.36 -24.85 24.94
CA TYR A 280 12.53 -25.74 25.75
C TYR A 280 11.98 -26.95 24.99
N ASN A 281 12.06 -26.96 23.68
CA ASN A 281 11.58 -28.03 22.81
C ASN A 281 12.72 -28.61 21.96
N ALA A 282 13.29 -29.73 22.40
CA ALA A 282 14.42 -30.37 21.75
C ALA A 282 14.06 -30.95 20.35
N ASP A 283 12.77 -31.16 20.06
CA ASP A 283 12.31 -31.64 18.75
C ASP A 283 12.04 -30.49 17.75
N CYS A 284 12.21 -29.24 18.20
CA CYS A 284 12.02 -28.06 17.36
C CYS A 284 13.25 -27.87 16.46
N THR A 285 13.06 -27.98 15.15
CA THR A 285 14.06 -27.64 14.14
C THR A 285 13.82 -26.22 13.64
N GLN A 286 14.83 -25.34 13.82
CA GLN A 286 14.79 -23.96 13.38
C GLN A 286 14.67 -23.85 11.85
N ASN A 287 13.89 -22.88 11.40
CA ASN A 287 13.91 -22.47 9.99
C ASN A 287 15.31 -21.96 9.58
N PRO A 288 15.69 -22.10 8.29
CA PRO A 288 16.99 -21.63 7.83
C PRO A 288 17.26 -20.19 8.23
N MET A 289 18.44 -19.93 8.78
CA MET A 289 18.92 -18.58 9.06
C MET A 289 18.97 -17.77 7.78
N VAL A 290 18.52 -16.53 7.84
CA VAL A 290 18.46 -15.63 6.68
C VAL A 290 19.57 -14.61 6.78
N THR A 291 20.31 -14.44 5.68
CA THR A 291 21.25 -13.33 5.54
C THR A 291 20.48 -12.11 5.05
N THR A 292 20.68 -10.96 5.67
CA THR A 292 20.15 -9.69 5.17
C THR A 292 20.78 -9.42 3.79
N PRO A 293 19.98 -9.11 2.77
CA PRO A 293 20.52 -8.72 1.47
C PRO A 293 21.37 -7.47 1.60
N THR A 294 22.39 -7.37 0.78
CA THR A 294 23.23 -6.17 0.68
C THR A 294 22.65 -5.20 -0.36
N SER A 295 22.94 -3.91 -0.21
CA SER A 295 22.46 -2.85 -1.11
C SER A 295 23.22 -2.79 -2.46
N ASP A 296 24.04 -3.77 -2.75
CA ASP A 296 24.92 -3.84 -3.93
C ASP A 296 24.35 -4.68 -5.09
N SER A 297 23.07 -4.97 -5.06
CA SER A 297 22.42 -5.67 -6.18
C SER A 297 22.51 -4.83 -7.46
N PRO A 298 22.88 -5.45 -8.61
CA PRO A 298 22.84 -4.77 -9.88
C PRO A 298 21.44 -4.22 -10.20
N GLU A 299 21.38 -3.09 -10.91
CA GLU A 299 20.12 -2.54 -11.34
C GLU A 299 19.36 -3.54 -12.23
N TYR A 300 18.12 -3.79 -11.85
CA TYR A 300 17.23 -4.65 -12.62
C TYR A 300 16.71 -3.90 -13.86
N THR A 301 16.63 -4.60 -14.99
CA THR A 301 16.04 -4.07 -16.22
C THR A 301 14.68 -4.73 -16.45
N TRP A 302 13.64 -3.93 -16.47
CA TRP A 302 12.26 -4.34 -16.68
C TRP A 302 11.96 -4.80 -18.11
#